data_9c1e1c976074fc38c35eb012b4e6175c
#
_entry.id   9c1e1c976074fc38c35eb012b4e6175c
#
_cell.length_a   1.000
_cell.length_b   1.000
_cell.length_c   1.000
_cell.angle_alpha   90.00
_cell.angle_beta   90.00
_cell.angle_gamma   90.00
#
_symmetry.space_group_name_H-M   'P 1'
#
loop_
_entity.id
_entity.type
_entity.pdbx_description
1 polymer ?
#
loop_
_entity_poly.entity_id
_entity_poly.type
_entity_poly.pdbx_seq_one_letter_code
_entity_poly.pdbx_strand_id
1 'polypeptide(L)'
;MDSKIQKILEEKIHESTNKKNEIALLVNSLGQEKNENAFGYGIIIGRLYNEFYYQSRRVLNRSPTEQEFSEFVKLLKEHESELSSSFS
;
A
#
# COMPACT_ATOMS: atom_id res chain seq x y z
N MET A 1 -13.60 8.39 -4.80
CA MET A 1 -12.38 8.81 -4.09
C MET A 1 -11.90 10.15 -4.66
N ASP A 2 -11.40 11.00 -3.79
CA ASP A 2 -10.82 12.26 -4.23
C ASP A 2 -9.69 12.01 -5.24
N SER A 3 -9.69 12.75 -6.35
CA SER A 3 -8.75 12.51 -7.45
C SER A 3 -7.29 12.80 -7.06
N LYS A 4 -7.08 13.75 -6.16
CA LYS A 4 -5.74 14.08 -5.67
C LYS A 4 -5.18 12.95 -4.81
N ILE A 5 -6.03 12.40 -3.94
CA ILE A 5 -5.65 11.26 -3.10
C ILE A 5 -5.38 10.04 -3.96
N GLN A 6 -6.24 9.77 -4.94
CA GLN A 6 -6.04 8.64 -5.84
C GLN A 6 -4.71 8.73 -6.58
N LYS A 7 -4.38 9.91 -7.09
CA LYS A 7 -3.11 10.12 -7.80
C LYS A 7 -1.91 9.85 -6.88
N ILE A 8 -1.97 10.34 -5.66
CA ILE A 8 -0.89 10.12 -4.68
C ILE A 8 -0.74 8.63 -4.38
N LEU A 9 -1.86 7.93 -4.20
CA LEU A 9 -1.83 6.49 -3.94
C LEU A 9 -1.24 5.71 -5.11
N GLU A 10 -1.59 6.08 -6.33
CA GLU A 10 -1.03 5.43 -7.52
C GLU A 10 0.47 5.64 -7.62
N GLU A 11 0.95 6.84 -7.29
CA GLU A 11 2.38 7.12 -7.23
C GLU A 11 3.07 6.27 -6.17
N LYS A 12 2.44 6.10 -5.00
CA LYS A 12 2.99 5.27 -3.92
C LYS A 12 2.99 3.78 -4.29
N ILE A 13 2.01 3.33 -5.04
CA ILE A 13 2.00 1.97 -5.56
C ILE A 13 3.22 1.74 -6.46
N HIS A 14 3.48 2.66 -7.37
CA HIS A 14 4.65 2.56 -8.26
C HIS A 14 5.95 2.64 -7.47
N GLU A 15 6.03 3.49 -6.45
CA GLU A 15 7.20 3.59 -5.59
C GLU A 15 7.50 2.29 -4.85
N SER A 16 6.48 1.48 -4.59
CA SER A 16 6.67 0.21 -3.88
C SER A 16 7.64 -0.71 -4.62
N THR A 17 7.68 -0.63 -5.95
CA THR A 17 8.62 -1.44 -6.73
C THR A 17 10.06 -1.00 -6.51
N ASN A 18 10.28 0.28 -6.16
CA ASN A 18 11.61 0.84 -5.91
C ASN A 18 12.07 0.64 -4.48
N LYS A 19 11.20 0.15 -3.59
CA LYS A 19 11.52 -0.13 -2.19
C LYS A 19 11.77 -1.61 -1.92
N LYS A 20 11.89 -2.39 -2.97
CA LYS A 20 12.04 -3.84 -2.88
C LYS A 20 13.19 -4.27 -1.97
N ASN A 21 14.35 -3.60 -2.07
CA ASN A 21 15.51 -3.96 -1.27
C ASN A 21 15.32 -3.63 0.22
N GLU A 22 14.70 -2.50 0.51
CA GLU A 22 14.37 -2.11 1.89
C GLU A 22 13.43 -3.11 2.53
N ILE A 23 12.38 -3.47 1.81
CA ILE A 23 11.37 -4.39 2.30
C ILE A 23 11.97 -5.79 2.48
N ALA A 24 12.83 -6.23 1.55
CA ALA A 24 13.52 -7.49 1.68
C ALA A 24 14.38 -7.54 2.94
N LEU A 25 15.04 -6.43 3.28
CA LEU A 25 15.83 -6.34 4.50
C LEU A 25 14.95 -6.49 5.74
N LEU A 26 13.80 -5.84 5.76
CA LEU A 26 12.83 -5.97 6.86
C LEU A 26 12.35 -7.41 7.01
N VAL A 27 11.98 -8.03 5.88
CA VAL A 27 11.50 -9.41 5.87
C VAL A 27 12.58 -10.35 6.41
N ASN A 28 13.82 -10.19 5.95
CA ASN A 28 14.92 -11.07 6.36
C ASN A 28 15.32 -10.85 7.81
N SER A 29 15.20 -9.62 8.30
CA SER A 29 15.65 -9.28 9.67
C SER A 29 14.60 -9.58 10.72
N LEU A 30 13.32 -9.41 10.39
CA LEU A 30 12.24 -9.48 11.36
C LEU A 30 11.27 -10.63 11.09
N GLY A 31 11.40 -11.29 9.95
CA GLY A 31 10.45 -12.29 9.51
C GLY A 31 10.57 -13.58 10.29
N GLN A 32 9.57 -13.85 11.12
CA GLN A 32 9.36 -15.14 11.73
C GLN A 32 8.29 -15.90 10.97
N GLU A 33 7.74 -15.28 9.93
CA GLU A 33 6.75 -15.88 9.06
C GLU A 33 7.39 -16.89 8.13
N LYS A 34 6.72 -18.02 7.94
CA LYS A 34 7.19 -19.04 7.01
C LYS A 34 7.02 -18.61 5.56
N ASN A 35 6.07 -17.70 5.31
CA ASN A 35 5.81 -17.18 3.97
C ASN A 35 6.35 -15.74 3.87
N GLU A 36 7.57 -15.61 3.39
CA GLU A 36 8.24 -14.32 3.25
C GLU A 36 7.53 -13.41 2.26
N ASN A 37 6.94 -13.98 1.20
CA ASN A 37 6.21 -13.20 0.21
C ASN A 37 4.95 -12.57 0.81
N ALA A 38 4.22 -13.33 1.62
CA ALA A 38 3.03 -12.81 2.29
C ALA A 38 3.38 -11.70 3.28
N PHE A 39 4.48 -11.86 4.02
CA PHE A 39 4.93 -10.85 4.96
C PHE A 39 5.32 -9.56 4.24
N GLY A 40 6.10 -9.67 3.17
CA GLY A 40 6.51 -8.51 2.39
C GLY A 40 5.33 -7.81 1.72
N TYR A 41 4.40 -8.57 1.18
CA TYR A 41 3.18 -8.03 0.60
C TYR A 41 2.38 -7.26 1.66
N GLY A 42 2.29 -7.82 2.87
CA GLY A 42 1.62 -7.16 3.99
C GLY A 42 2.26 -5.82 4.36
N ILE A 43 3.59 -5.73 4.31
CA ILE A 43 4.29 -4.48 4.56
C ILE A 43 3.88 -3.42 3.54
N ILE A 44 3.83 -3.79 2.26
CA ILE A 44 3.43 -2.87 1.19
C ILE A 44 1.98 -2.40 1.39
N ILE A 45 1.08 -3.34 1.64
CA ILE A 45 -0.34 -3.01 1.85
C ILE A 45 -0.49 -2.10 3.08
N GLY A 46 0.24 -2.38 4.16
CA GLY A 46 0.21 -1.57 5.37
C GLY A 46 0.68 -0.13 5.12
N ARG A 47 1.73 0.04 4.30
CA ARG A 47 2.19 1.38 3.92
C ARG A 47 1.11 2.14 3.16
N LEU A 48 0.45 1.48 2.20
CA LEU A 48 -0.60 2.12 1.41
C LEU A 48 -1.83 2.44 2.26
N TYR A 49 -2.18 1.55 3.18
CA TYR A 49 -3.26 1.78 4.13
C TYR A 49 -3.00 3.04 4.97
N ASN A 50 -1.79 3.17 5.50
CA ASN A 50 -1.39 4.34 6.26
C ASN A 50 -1.41 5.60 5.41
N GLU A 51 -0.91 5.52 4.18
CA GLU A 51 -0.87 6.65 3.27
C GLU A 51 -2.28 7.13 2.94
N PHE A 52 -3.20 6.19 2.74
CA PHE A 52 -4.59 6.52 2.46
C PHE A 52 -5.21 7.34 3.60
N TYR A 53 -5.02 6.90 4.85
CA TYR A 53 -5.54 7.63 6.01
C TYR A 53 -4.86 8.98 6.18
N TYR A 54 -3.55 9.02 6.00
CA TYR A 54 -2.78 10.26 6.11
C TYR A 54 -3.27 11.30 5.10
N GLN A 55 -3.40 10.91 3.84
CA GLN A 55 -3.83 11.82 2.79
C GLN A 55 -5.29 12.25 2.95
N SER A 56 -6.14 11.37 3.43
CA SER A 56 -7.54 11.73 3.71
C SER A 56 -7.62 12.84 4.75
N ARG A 57 -6.86 12.72 5.84
CA ARG A 57 -6.82 13.75 6.87
C ARG A 57 -6.19 15.04 6.36
N ARG A 58 -5.14 14.92 5.56
CA ARG A 58 -4.42 16.08 5.03
C ARG A 58 -5.26 16.86 4.02
N VAL A 59 -5.90 16.15 3.09
CA VAL A 59 -6.64 16.77 1.97
C VAL A 59 -8.08 17.10 2.36
N LEU A 60 -8.76 16.23 3.10
CA LEU A 60 -10.17 16.35 3.41
C LEU A 60 -10.44 16.74 4.87
N ASN A 61 -9.41 16.82 5.71
CA ASN A 61 -9.49 17.15 7.13
C ASN A 61 -10.40 16.21 7.92
N ARG A 62 -10.47 14.95 7.52
CA ARG A 62 -11.27 13.92 8.18
C ARG A 62 -10.77 12.54 7.81
N SER A 63 -11.21 11.54 8.57
CA SER A 63 -10.95 10.14 8.24
C SER A 63 -11.78 9.73 7.03
N PRO A 64 -11.36 8.69 6.29
CA PRO A 64 -12.13 8.20 5.16
C PRO A 64 -13.49 7.67 5.57
N THR A 65 -14.46 7.81 4.66
CA THR A 65 -15.77 7.18 4.84
C THR A 65 -15.68 5.71 4.41
N GLU A 66 -16.73 4.94 4.73
CA GLU A 66 -16.81 3.54 4.29
C GLU A 66 -16.78 3.42 2.77
N GLN A 67 -17.44 4.35 2.09
CA GLN A 67 -17.45 4.37 0.63
C GLN A 67 -16.03 4.60 0.08
N GLU A 68 -15.33 5.55 0.66
CA GLU A 68 -13.96 5.85 0.24
C GLU A 68 -13.02 4.69 0.53
N PHE A 69 -13.23 4.00 1.65
CA PHE A 69 -12.43 2.83 1.97
C PHE A 69 -12.68 1.70 0.95
N SER A 70 -13.92 1.51 0.55
CA SER A 70 -14.27 0.51 -0.49
C SER A 70 -13.59 0.85 -1.81
N GLU A 71 -13.52 2.12 -2.16
CA GLU A 71 -12.84 2.57 -3.37
C GLU A 71 -11.33 2.35 -3.27
N PHE A 72 -10.77 2.53 -2.08
CA PHE A 72 -9.36 2.24 -1.83
C PHE A 72 -9.05 0.75 -2.05
N VAL A 73 -9.89 -0.13 -1.49
CA VAL A 73 -9.72 -1.58 -1.69
C VAL A 73 -9.80 -1.93 -3.17
N LYS A 74 -10.73 -1.32 -3.89
CA LYS A 74 -10.88 -1.54 -5.32
C LYS A 74 -9.62 -1.10 -6.08
N LEU A 75 -9.06 0.04 -5.70
CA LEU A 75 -7.82 0.53 -6.30
C LEU A 75 -6.67 -0.45 -6.08
N LEU A 76 -6.55 -0.99 -4.87
CA LEU A 76 -5.52 -2.00 -4.58
C LEU A 76 -5.72 -3.25 -5.44
N LYS A 77 -6.96 -3.67 -5.63
CA LYS A 77 -7.24 -4.83 -6.48
C LYS A 77 -6.87 -4.58 -7.93
N GLU A 78 -7.11 -3.39 -8.43
CA GLU A 78 -6.74 -3.03 -9.79
C GLU A 78 -5.23 -3.08 -10.01
N HIS A 79 -4.44 -2.86 -8.95
CA HIS A 79 -2.98 -2.89 -9.01
C HIS A 79 -2.38 -4.14 -8.36
N GLU A 80 -3.19 -5.17 -8.15
CA GLU A 80 -2.77 -6.37 -7.42
C GLU A 80 -1.56 -7.05 -8.05
N SER A 81 -1.54 -7.17 -9.37
CA SER A 81 -0.42 -7.79 -10.07
C SER A 81 0.88 -7.04 -9.88
N GLU A 82 0.82 -5.71 -9.96
CA GLU A 82 1.98 -4.85 -9.75
C GLU A 82 2.49 -4.96 -8.31
N LEU A 83 1.57 -4.95 -7.36
CA LEU A 83 1.91 -5.02 -5.94
C LEU A 83 2.53 -6.36 -5.58
N SER A 84 1.97 -7.46 -6.06
CA SER A 84 2.47 -8.79 -5.75
C SER A 84 3.80 -9.08 -6.44
N SER A 85 4.03 -8.56 -7.65
CA SER A 85 5.29 -8.77 -8.36
C SER A 85 6.48 -8.08 -7.70
N SER A 86 6.21 -7.13 -6.78
CA SER A 86 7.27 -6.50 -5.99
C SER A 86 7.99 -7.47 -5.08
N PHE A 87 7.47 -8.70 -4.92
CA PHE A 87 8.01 -9.73 -4.03
C PHE A 87 8.20 -11.09 -4.65
N SER A 88 7.90 -11.27 -5.89
CA SER A 88 8.10 -12.56 -6.54
C SER A 88 9.42 -12.64 -7.28
#